data_b125a75ff67e47583b0026896870e391
#
_entry.id   b125a75ff67e47583b0026896870e391
#
_cell.length_a   1.000
_cell.length_b   1.000
_cell.length_c   1.000
_cell.angle_alpha   90.00
_cell.angle_beta   90.00
_cell.angle_gamma   90.00
#
_symmetry.space_group_name_H-M   'P 1'
#
loop_
_entity.id
_entity.type
_entity.pdbx_description
1 polymer ?
#
loop_
_entity_poly.entity_id
_entity_poly.type
_entity_poly.pdbx_seq_one_letter_code
_entity_poly.pdbx_strand_id
1 'polypeptide(L)'
;MKIGVFGTGVVGQTIAGKLAVLGHEVMIGTRDVQATLARTGKDGSSPSAFRGWLEAHPTVKLGTHAQTAAHGELLVNATNGGASVDALKAGRSADLSGKVLLDIANPLDFSKGMPPSLFISNTDSLAETIQRAFPSLHVVKALNTMNASLMVAPGLLPELTNVFMSGNEASAKAKAKDLLMSFGWADADIIDLGDITTARGTEQILPIWVRLYGALQSPMFNFRIVQAKG
;
A
#
# COMPACT_ATOMS: atom_id res chain seq x y z
N MET A 1 3.02 -17.58 4.33
CA MET A 1 2.23 -17.56 3.07
C MET A 1 3.04 -16.88 1.97
N LYS A 2 2.65 -17.03 0.72
CA LYS A 2 3.23 -16.28 -0.41
C LYS A 2 2.54 -14.94 -0.58
N ILE A 3 3.30 -13.84 -0.65
CA ILE A 3 2.75 -12.49 -0.79
C ILE A 3 3.41 -11.79 -1.98
N GLY A 4 2.57 -11.24 -2.85
CA GLY A 4 3.00 -10.42 -3.97
C GLY A 4 2.84 -8.93 -3.66
N VAL A 5 3.91 -8.15 -3.77
CA VAL A 5 3.90 -6.70 -3.53
C VAL A 5 4.13 -5.96 -4.84
N PHE A 6 3.14 -5.24 -5.33
CA PHE A 6 3.26 -4.42 -6.53
C PHE A 6 3.87 -3.06 -6.20
N GLY A 7 4.99 -2.72 -6.84
CA GLY A 7 5.68 -1.45 -6.67
C GLY A 7 6.98 -1.53 -5.88
N THR A 8 8.04 -0.97 -6.45
CA THR A 8 9.43 -0.96 -5.93
C THR A 8 9.81 0.36 -5.25
N GLY A 9 8.82 1.23 -4.96
CA GLY A 9 9.01 2.47 -4.22
C GLY A 9 9.20 2.24 -2.71
N VAL A 10 9.37 3.32 -1.95
CA VAL A 10 9.61 3.27 -0.48
C VAL A 10 8.53 2.45 0.23
N VAL A 11 7.24 2.66 -0.09
CA VAL A 11 6.14 1.91 0.53
C VAL A 11 6.27 0.42 0.23
N GLY A 12 6.47 0.03 -1.03
CA GLY A 12 6.63 -1.37 -1.42
C GLY A 12 7.83 -2.04 -0.74
N GLN A 13 8.96 -1.35 -0.66
CA GLN A 13 10.15 -1.83 0.05
C GLN A 13 9.89 -2.04 1.55
N THR A 14 9.26 -1.06 2.21
CA THR A 14 8.95 -1.13 3.64
C THR A 14 8.01 -2.30 3.96
N ILE A 15 6.94 -2.45 3.19
CA ILE A 15 5.98 -3.57 3.35
C ILE A 15 6.67 -4.91 3.06
N ALA A 16 7.38 -5.03 1.93
CA ALA A 16 8.06 -6.27 1.55
C ALA A 16 9.12 -6.70 2.58
N GLY A 17 9.89 -5.75 3.10
CA GLY A 17 10.88 -6.00 4.15
C GLY A 17 10.24 -6.51 5.44
N LYS A 18 9.16 -5.86 5.90
CA LYS A 18 8.42 -6.30 7.09
C LYS A 18 7.85 -7.71 6.92
N LEU A 19 7.23 -7.97 5.78
CA LEU A 19 6.66 -9.28 5.46
C LEU A 19 7.72 -10.39 5.45
N ALA A 20 8.90 -10.10 4.89
CA ALA A 20 10.03 -11.04 4.89
C ALA A 20 10.54 -11.33 6.32
N VAL A 21 10.65 -10.31 7.18
CA VAL A 21 11.00 -10.47 8.60
C VAL A 21 9.96 -11.32 9.34
N LEU A 22 8.69 -11.24 8.98
CA LEU A 22 7.61 -12.06 9.54
C LEU A 22 7.58 -13.49 8.97
N GLY A 23 8.54 -13.86 8.12
CA GLY A 23 8.67 -15.22 7.59
C GLY A 23 7.76 -15.53 6.39
N HIS A 24 7.23 -14.51 5.70
CA HIS A 24 6.49 -14.71 4.46
C HIS A 24 7.42 -14.86 3.27
N GLU A 25 6.98 -15.63 2.26
CA GLU A 25 7.65 -15.71 0.96
C GLU A 25 7.21 -14.51 0.10
N VAL A 26 8.07 -13.51 -0.04
CA VAL A 26 7.73 -12.24 -0.67
C VAL A 26 8.32 -12.14 -2.08
N MET A 27 7.49 -11.74 -3.05
CA MET A 27 7.92 -11.26 -4.36
C MET A 27 7.50 -9.82 -4.56
N ILE A 28 8.47 -8.92 -4.78
CA ILE A 28 8.21 -7.53 -5.13
C ILE A 28 8.19 -7.37 -6.65
N GLY A 29 7.17 -6.68 -7.17
CA GLY A 29 6.87 -6.59 -8.60
C GLY A 29 7.22 -5.27 -9.23
N THR A 30 7.75 -5.34 -10.45
CA THR A 30 8.01 -4.21 -11.32
C THR A 30 7.51 -4.48 -12.75
N ARG A 31 7.45 -3.45 -13.58
CA ARG A 31 7.14 -3.58 -15.02
C ARG A 31 8.26 -4.30 -15.79
N ASP A 32 9.50 -3.95 -15.48
CA ASP A 32 10.69 -4.48 -16.12
C ASP A 32 11.78 -4.66 -15.07
N VAL A 33 12.19 -5.92 -14.88
CA VAL A 33 13.21 -6.31 -13.89
C VAL A 33 14.57 -5.74 -14.23
N GLN A 34 15.00 -5.85 -15.51
CA GLN A 34 16.31 -5.40 -15.94
C GLN A 34 16.42 -3.89 -15.85
N ALA A 35 15.43 -3.17 -16.36
CA ALA A 35 15.38 -1.72 -16.25
C ALA A 35 15.35 -1.24 -14.80
N THR A 36 14.69 -1.98 -13.90
CA THR A 36 14.62 -1.64 -12.47
C THR A 36 15.98 -1.82 -11.79
N LEU A 37 16.71 -2.89 -12.10
CA LEU A 37 18.04 -3.14 -11.57
C LEU A 37 19.11 -2.21 -12.15
N ALA A 38 18.91 -1.76 -13.38
CA ALA A 38 19.81 -0.82 -14.08
C ALA A 38 19.60 0.65 -13.66
N ARG A 39 18.56 0.97 -12.88
CA ARG A 39 18.34 2.35 -12.42
C ARG A 39 19.51 2.84 -11.60
N THR A 40 19.92 4.06 -11.87
CA THR A 40 20.89 4.80 -11.06
C THR A 40 20.19 5.69 -10.06
N GLY A 41 20.91 6.14 -9.04
CA GLY A 41 20.46 7.19 -8.13
C GLY A 41 20.23 8.52 -8.85
N LYS A 42 19.76 9.52 -8.13
CA LYS A 42 19.50 10.87 -8.69
C LYS A 42 20.75 11.55 -9.23
N ASP A 43 21.93 11.15 -8.75
CA ASP A 43 23.25 11.61 -9.20
C ASP A 43 23.73 10.93 -10.51
N GLY A 44 23.01 9.92 -10.99
CA GLY A 44 23.33 9.17 -12.21
C GLY A 44 24.51 8.21 -12.08
N SER A 45 25.24 8.21 -10.97
CA SER A 45 26.50 7.46 -10.80
C SER A 45 26.38 6.26 -9.87
N SER A 46 25.49 6.32 -8.89
CA SER A 46 25.28 5.25 -7.90
C SER A 46 24.13 4.30 -8.29
N PRO A 47 24.16 3.02 -7.87
CA PRO A 47 23.00 2.15 -7.96
C PRO A 47 21.77 2.80 -7.32
N SER A 48 20.57 2.53 -7.85
CA SER A 48 19.36 3.04 -7.22
C SER A 48 19.23 2.53 -5.77
N ALA A 49 18.60 3.31 -4.91
CA ALA A 49 18.31 2.91 -3.53
C ALA A 49 17.57 1.57 -3.44
N PHE A 50 16.74 1.25 -4.43
CA PHE A 50 16.04 -0.04 -4.52
C PHE A 50 17.00 -1.22 -4.68
N ARG A 51 18.04 -1.10 -5.51
CA ARG A 51 19.00 -2.19 -5.72
C ARG A 51 19.75 -2.51 -4.41
N GLY A 52 20.27 -1.49 -3.74
CA GLY A 52 20.93 -1.68 -2.45
C GLY A 52 19.97 -2.26 -1.38
N TRP A 53 18.71 -1.84 -1.39
CA TRP A 53 17.69 -2.42 -0.52
C TRP A 53 17.45 -3.90 -0.83
N LEU A 54 17.35 -4.28 -2.10
CA LEU A 54 17.13 -5.67 -2.51
C LEU A 54 18.32 -6.58 -2.12
N GLU A 55 19.54 -6.08 -2.29
CA GLU A 55 20.76 -6.79 -1.86
C GLU A 55 20.80 -7.01 -0.33
N ALA A 56 20.27 -6.06 0.44
CA ALA A 56 20.13 -6.19 1.89
C ALA A 56 18.96 -7.09 2.33
N HIS A 57 18.07 -7.48 1.40
CA HIS A 57 16.90 -8.34 1.67
C HIS A 57 16.89 -9.58 0.77
N PRO A 58 17.87 -10.50 0.91
CA PRO A 58 18.09 -11.60 -0.04
C PRO A 58 16.94 -12.62 -0.09
N THR A 59 16.05 -12.63 0.89
CA THR A 59 14.85 -13.48 0.90
C THR A 59 13.71 -12.92 0.09
N VAL A 60 13.73 -11.63 -0.29
CA VAL A 60 12.73 -11.01 -1.15
C VAL A 60 13.09 -11.23 -2.60
N LYS A 61 12.18 -11.81 -3.37
CA LYS A 61 12.35 -12.04 -4.80
C LYS A 61 11.89 -10.81 -5.59
N LEU A 62 12.61 -10.45 -6.64
CA LEU A 62 12.17 -9.45 -7.63
C LEU A 62 11.57 -10.17 -8.83
N GLY A 63 10.41 -9.72 -9.29
CA GLY A 63 9.75 -10.26 -10.47
C GLY A 63 9.02 -9.19 -11.27
N THR A 64 8.46 -9.60 -12.40
CA THR A 64 7.50 -8.77 -13.14
C THR A 64 6.17 -8.70 -12.38
N HIS A 65 5.28 -7.76 -12.73
CA HIS A 65 3.93 -7.71 -12.16
C HIS A 65 3.14 -9.01 -12.42
N ALA A 66 3.32 -9.63 -13.60
CA ALA A 66 2.70 -10.92 -13.90
C ALA A 66 3.19 -12.05 -12.97
N GLN A 67 4.51 -12.13 -12.76
CA GLN A 67 5.09 -13.10 -11.83
C GLN A 67 4.64 -12.85 -10.39
N THR A 68 4.54 -11.59 -10.00
CA THR A 68 4.09 -11.18 -8.66
C THR A 68 2.62 -11.56 -8.42
N ALA A 69 1.75 -11.34 -9.42
CA ALA A 69 0.36 -11.77 -9.37
C ALA A 69 0.23 -13.30 -9.20
N ALA A 70 1.00 -14.06 -9.98
CA ALA A 70 0.99 -15.52 -9.92
C ALA A 70 1.56 -16.06 -8.59
N HIS A 71 2.59 -15.42 -8.03
CA HIS A 71 3.26 -15.82 -6.80
C HIS A 71 2.38 -15.66 -5.56
N GLY A 72 1.72 -14.50 -5.41
CA GLY A 72 1.03 -14.15 -4.17
C GLY A 72 -0.30 -14.88 -3.97
N GLU A 73 -0.52 -15.46 -2.80
CA GLU A 73 -1.82 -15.85 -2.27
C GLU A 73 -2.59 -14.63 -1.75
N LEU A 74 -1.86 -13.64 -1.25
CA LEU A 74 -2.31 -12.30 -0.90
C LEU A 74 -1.46 -11.30 -1.69
N LEU A 75 -2.09 -10.23 -2.14
CA LEU A 75 -1.45 -9.20 -2.94
C LEU A 75 -1.46 -7.85 -2.19
N VAL A 76 -0.42 -7.05 -2.38
CA VAL A 76 -0.34 -5.68 -1.85
C VAL A 76 -0.11 -4.73 -3.02
N ASN A 77 -0.95 -3.70 -3.15
CA ASN A 77 -0.74 -2.60 -4.10
C ASN A 77 -0.05 -1.42 -3.42
N ALA A 78 1.23 -1.27 -3.68
CA ALA A 78 2.08 -0.16 -3.23
C ALA A 78 2.65 0.62 -4.44
N THR A 79 1.91 0.65 -5.54
CA THR A 79 2.28 1.43 -6.75
C THR A 79 1.89 2.91 -6.58
N ASN A 80 2.37 3.76 -7.49
CA ASN A 80 1.75 5.06 -7.69
C ASN A 80 0.30 4.85 -8.16
N GLY A 81 -0.65 5.60 -7.60
CA GLY A 81 -2.08 5.41 -7.87
C GLY A 81 -2.45 5.42 -9.35
N GLY A 82 -1.84 6.32 -10.14
CA GLY A 82 -2.08 6.38 -11.58
C GLY A 82 -1.57 5.16 -12.36
N ALA A 83 -0.71 4.33 -11.74
CA ALA A 83 -0.17 3.11 -12.36
C ALA A 83 -0.82 1.83 -11.80
N SER A 84 -1.70 1.91 -10.80
CA SER A 84 -2.23 0.75 -10.08
C SER A 84 -3.00 -0.22 -10.98
N VAL A 85 -3.94 0.29 -11.75
CA VAL A 85 -4.77 -0.54 -12.65
C VAL A 85 -3.90 -1.24 -13.71
N ASP A 86 -2.96 -0.52 -14.30
CA ASP A 86 -2.07 -1.09 -15.34
C ASP A 86 -1.08 -2.10 -14.77
N ALA A 87 -0.58 -1.88 -13.55
CA ALA A 87 0.27 -2.85 -12.86
C ALA A 87 -0.48 -4.17 -12.59
N LEU A 88 -1.75 -4.08 -12.17
CA LEU A 88 -2.60 -5.24 -11.93
C LEU A 88 -3.02 -5.94 -13.24
N LYS A 89 -3.29 -5.18 -14.32
CA LYS A 89 -3.60 -5.74 -15.65
C LYS A 89 -2.46 -6.57 -16.23
N ALA A 90 -1.22 -6.30 -15.84
CA ALA A 90 -0.08 -7.11 -16.24
C ALA A 90 -0.12 -8.54 -15.69
N GLY A 91 -0.84 -8.78 -14.59
CA GLY A 91 -1.22 -10.12 -14.13
C GLY A 91 -2.35 -10.70 -14.98
N ARG A 92 -2.39 -12.04 -15.14
CA ARG A 92 -3.54 -12.69 -15.79
C ARG A 92 -4.74 -12.63 -14.86
N SER A 93 -5.96 -12.50 -15.39
CA SER A 93 -7.18 -12.47 -14.58
C SER A 93 -7.31 -13.71 -13.67
N ALA A 94 -6.87 -14.89 -14.15
CA ALA A 94 -6.87 -16.12 -13.35
C ALA A 94 -5.93 -16.03 -12.13
N ASP A 95 -4.84 -15.28 -12.23
CA ASP A 95 -3.87 -15.11 -11.15
C ASP A 95 -4.36 -14.10 -10.09
N LEU A 96 -5.38 -13.31 -10.39
CA LEU A 96 -5.97 -12.31 -9.49
C LEU A 96 -7.28 -12.81 -8.85
N SER A 97 -8.00 -13.68 -9.52
CA SER A 97 -9.33 -14.12 -9.13
C SER A 97 -9.36 -14.75 -7.74
N GLY A 98 -10.28 -14.30 -6.90
CA GLY A 98 -10.50 -14.80 -5.54
C GLY A 98 -9.41 -14.42 -4.53
N LYS A 99 -8.39 -13.67 -4.95
CA LYS A 99 -7.33 -13.21 -4.04
C LYS A 99 -7.75 -11.92 -3.30
N VAL A 100 -7.09 -11.68 -2.18
CA VAL A 100 -7.19 -10.42 -1.44
C VAL A 100 -6.10 -9.48 -1.94
N LEU A 101 -6.48 -8.22 -2.22
CA LEU A 101 -5.57 -7.13 -2.50
C LEU A 101 -5.64 -6.10 -1.37
N LEU A 102 -4.59 -6.00 -0.57
CA LEU A 102 -4.39 -4.85 0.32
C LEU A 102 -3.94 -3.65 -0.52
N ASP A 103 -4.83 -2.68 -0.72
CA ASP A 103 -4.55 -1.49 -1.51
C ASP A 103 -4.11 -0.33 -0.62
N ILE A 104 -2.84 0.09 -0.80
CA ILE A 104 -2.22 1.19 -0.05
C ILE A 104 -2.08 2.45 -0.93
N ALA A 105 -2.32 2.33 -2.23
CA ALA A 105 -2.10 3.41 -3.18
C ALA A 105 -3.06 4.59 -2.96
N ASN A 106 -2.64 5.77 -3.37
CA ASN A 106 -3.45 6.99 -3.33
C ASN A 106 -3.53 7.64 -4.71
N PRO A 107 -4.65 8.27 -5.06
CA PRO A 107 -4.85 8.93 -6.34
C PRO A 107 -4.17 10.31 -6.43
N LEU A 108 -2.87 10.38 -6.10
CA LEU A 108 -2.10 11.63 -6.08
C LEU A 108 -1.70 12.06 -7.49
N ASP A 109 -2.01 13.30 -7.82
CA ASP A 109 -1.61 13.97 -9.06
C ASP A 109 -0.56 15.05 -8.77
N PHE A 110 0.64 14.85 -9.29
CA PHE A 110 1.78 15.74 -9.17
C PHE A 110 1.99 16.63 -10.41
N SER A 111 1.07 16.62 -11.37
CA SER A 111 1.21 17.36 -12.62
C SER A 111 1.36 18.88 -12.43
N LYS A 112 0.83 19.41 -11.32
CA LYS A 112 0.94 20.81 -10.92
C LYS A 112 2.00 21.06 -9.84
N GLY A 113 2.85 20.06 -9.53
CA GLY A 113 3.89 20.14 -8.51
C GLY A 113 3.40 19.80 -7.10
N MET A 114 4.05 20.38 -6.08
CA MET A 114 3.73 20.17 -4.66
C MET A 114 2.94 21.38 -4.11
N PRO A 115 1.94 21.17 -3.26
CA PRO A 115 1.35 19.88 -2.87
C PRO A 115 0.53 19.24 -3.99
N PRO A 116 0.48 17.89 -4.08
CA PRO A 116 -0.31 17.20 -5.09
C PRO A 116 -1.80 17.40 -4.87
N SER A 117 -2.56 17.31 -5.96
CA SER A 117 -4.01 17.15 -5.94
C SER A 117 -4.40 15.66 -6.01
N LEU A 118 -5.70 15.38 -6.00
CA LEU A 118 -6.24 14.04 -6.27
C LEU A 118 -6.81 14.02 -7.69
N PHE A 119 -6.47 13.00 -8.50
CA PHE A 119 -7.06 12.81 -9.83
C PHE A 119 -8.42 12.09 -9.77
N ILE A 120 -8.75 11.46 -8.64
CA ILE A 120 -10.07 10.91 -8.31
C ILE A 120 -10.40 11.39 -6.89
N SER A 121 -11.63 11.88 -6.69
CA SER A 121 -12.07 12.29 -5.36
C SER A 121 -13.60 12.42 -5.29
N ASN A 122 -14.13 12.63 -4.09
CA ASN A 122 -15.50 12.97 -3.79
C ASN A 122 -16.50 11.81 -4.06
N THR A 123 -16.91 11.60 -5.29
CA THR A 123 -17.93 10.60 -5.66
C THR A 123 -17.37 9.25 -6.08
N ASP A 124 -16.05 9.12 -6.10
CA ASP A 124 -15.33 7.90 -6.46
C ASP A 124 -13.97 7.83 -5.75
N SER A 125 -13.31 6.66 -5.82
CA SER A 125 -11.99 6.40 -5.26
C SER A 125 -11.14 5.52 -6.18
N LEU A 126 -9.83 5.53 -5.97
CA LEU A 126 -8.92 4.61 -6.65
C LEU A 126 -9.25 3.15 -6.30
N ALA A 127 -9.59 2.88 -5.04
CA ALA A 127 -9.97 1.54 -4.59
C ALA A 127 -11.22 1.03 -5.32
N GLU A 128 -12.26 1.86 -5.49
CA GLU A 128 -13.45 1.51 -6.28
C GLU A 128 -13.10 1.30 -7.76
N THR A 129 -12.23 2.13 -8.31
CA THR A 129 -11.76 1.97 -9.71
C THR A 129 -11.04 0.63 -9.90
N ILE A 130 -10.19 0.23 -8.95
CA ILE A 130 -9.52 -1.09 -8.97
C ILE A 130 -10.57 -2.21 -8.85
N GLN A 131 -11.49 -2.11 -7.89
CA GLN A 131 -12.52 -3.13 -7.68
C GLN A 131 -13.41 -3.32 -8.92
N ARG A 132 -13.79 -2.24 -9.61
CA ARG A 132 -14.56 -2.32 -10.87
C ARG A 132 -13.75 -2.93 -12.02
N ALA A 133 -12.46 -2.62 -12.10
CA ALA A 133 -11.58 -3.18 -13.13
C ALA A 133 -11.31 -4.68 -12.93
N PHE A 134 -11.37 -5.16 -11.69
CA PHE A 134 -11.10 -6.55 -11.30
C PHE A 134 -12.21 -7.08 -10.37
N PRO A 135 -13.40 -7.41 -10.88
CA PRO A 135 -14.57 -7.75 -10.05
C PRO A 135 -14.37 -8.99 -9.17
N SER A 136 -13.52 -9.93 -9.59
CA SER A 136 -13.21 -11.16 -8.84
C SER A 136 -12.04 -11.02 -7.86
N LEU A 137 -11.40 -9.85 -7.78
CA LEU A 137 -10.36 -9.54 -6.81
C LEU A 137 -11.03 -8.87 -5.59
N HIS A 138 -10.68 -9.31 -4.39
CA HIS A 138 -11.25 -8.72 -3.17
C HIS A 138 -10.38 -7.58 -2.67
N VAL A 139 -10.73 -6.35 -3.03
CA VAL A 139 -9.97 -5.15 -2.67
C VAL A 139 -10.27 -4.73 -1.24
N VAL A 140 -9.21 -4.53 -0.46
CA VAL A 140 -9.27 -3.95 0.89
C VAL A 140 -8.34 -2.74 0.93
N LYS A 141 -8.90 -1.55 1.04
CA LYS A 141 -8.17 -0.30 1.23
C LYS A 141 -7.77 -0.16 2.69
N ALA A 142 -6.46 0.01 2.96
CA ALA A 142 -5.97 0.37 4.28
C ALA A 142 -4.55 0.96 4.21
N LEU A 143 -4.04 1.48 5.33
CA LEU A 143 -2.68 2.03 5.50
C LEU A 143 -2.38 3.29 4.68
N ASN A 144 -3.23 3.72 3.79
CA ASN A 144 -2.99 4.80 2.82
C ASN A 144 -2.92 6.21 3.44
N THR A 145 -3.20 6.36 4.74
CA THR A 145 -3.32 7.66 5.44
C THR A 145 -2.08 8.03 6.28
N MET A 146 -0.97 7.30 6.14
CA MET A 146 0.19 7.46 7.00
C MET A 146 1.52 7.24 6.27
N ASN A 147 2.62 7.58 6.95
CA ASN A 147 3.99 7.31 6.47
C ASN A 147 4.27 5.79 6.42
N ALA A 148 5.10 5.38 5.45
CA ALA A 148 5.45 3.97 5.23
C ALA A 148 6.01 3.27 6.50
N SER A 149 6.84 3.95 7.29
CA SER A 149 7.40 3.37 8.52
C SER A 149 6.33 3.06 9.56
N LEU A 150 5.32 3.93 9.67
CA LEU A 150 4.20 3.73 10.61
C LEU A 150 3.26 2.62 10.16
N MET A 151 3.16 2.34 8.86
CA MET A 151 2.34 1.24 8.35
C MET A 151 2.72 -0.10 8.97
N VAL A 152 4.01 -0.32 9.18
CA VAL A 152 4.59 -1.60 9.62
C VAL A 152 5.13 -1.57 11.07
N ALA A 153 5.10 -0.43 11.71
CA ALA A 153 5.58 -0.24 13.09
C ALA A 153 4.82 0.93 13.76
N PRO A 154 3.52 0.77 14.07
CA PRO A 154 2.72 1.85 14.69
C PRO A 154 3.28 2.32 16.03
N GLY A 155 3.97 1.45 16.77
CA GLY A 155 4.63 1.78 18.04
C GLY A 155 5.82 2.74 17.95
N LEU A 156 6.18 3.24 16.75
CA LEU A 156 7.12 4.36 16.59
C LEU A 156 6.54 5.69 17.08
N LEU A 157 5.22 5.79 17.21
CA LEU A 157 4.56 6.95 17.84
C LEU A 157 4.35 6.68 19.33
N PRO A 158 4.48 7.71 20.19
CA PRO A 158 4.34 7.56 21.64
C PRO A 158 2.89 7.27 22.08
N GLU A 159 1.92 7.59 21.23
CA GLU A 159 0.50 7.37 21.51
C GLU A 159 -0.14 6.45 20.47
N LEU A 160 -1.23 5.77 20.89
CA LEU A 160 -2.04 4.95 19.99
C LEU A 160 -2.70 5.81 18.93
N THR A 161 -2.71 5.33 17.71
CA THR A 161 -3.35 5.96 16.56
C THR A 161 -4.17 4.94 15.79
N ASN A 162 -4.99 5.38 14.85
CA ASN A 162 -5.89 4.49 14.13
C ASN A 162 -5.41 4.21 12.71
N VAL A 163 -5.74 3.02 12.22
CA VAL A 163 -5.73 2.65 10.82
C VAL A 163 -7.15 2.34 10.37
N PHE A 164 -7.51 2.84 9.21
CA PHE A 164 -8.84 2.67 8.62
C PHE A 164 -8.83 1.57 7.58
N MET A 165 -9.94 0.83 7.47
CA MET A 165 -10.08 -0.27 6.52
C MET A 165 -11.44 -0.17 5.81
N SER A 166 -11.45 -0.41 4.49
CA SER A 166 -12.65 -0.43 3.64
C SER A 166 -12.58 -1.61 2.68
N GLY A 167 -13.69 -2.33 2.48
CA GLY A 167 -13.73 -3.47 1.55
C GLY A 167 -15.07 -4.18 1.56
N ASN A 168 -15.44 -4.79 0.43
CA ASN A 168 -16.76 -5.42 0.27
C ASN A 168 -16.86 -6.78 0.97
N GLU A 169 -15.76 -7.56 0.97
CA GLU A 169 -15.78 -8.95 1.43
C GLU A 169 -15.27 -9.07 2.86
N ALA A 170 -16.12 -9.53 3.77
CA ALA A 170 -15.80 -9.68 5.19
C ALA A 170 -14.58 -10.59 5.43
N SER A 171 -14.48 -11.70 4.66
CA SER A 171 -13.36 -12.63 4.75
C SER A 171 -12.04 -12.01 4.27
N ALA A 172 -12.08 -11.13 3.28
CA ALA A 172 -10.91 -10.39 2.80
C ALA A 172 -10.46 -9.34 3.82
N LYS A 173 -11.42 -8.62 4.42
CA LYS A 173 -11.14 -7.68 5.52
C LYS A 173 -10.52 -8.39 6.73
N ALA A 174 -11.01 -9.57 7.09
CA ALA A 174 -10.43 -10.36 8.17
C ALA A 174 -8.95 -10.71 7.90
N LYS A 175 -8.64 -11.21 6.69
CA LYS A 175 -7.24 -11.50 6.29
C LYS A 175 -6.35 -10.25 6.29
N ALA A 176 -6.88 -9.12 5.81
CA ALA A 176 -6.16 -7.85 5.86
C ALA A 176 -5.90 -7.42 7.31
N LYS A 177 -6.90 -7.54 8.18
CA LYS A 177 -6.80 -7.23 9.62
C LYS A 177 -5.73 -8.08 10.30
N ASP A 178 -5.70 -9.40 10.06
CA ASP A 178 -4.66 -10.29 10.59
C ASP A 178 -3.26 -9.83 10.16
N LEU A 179 -3.13 -9.39 8.90
CA LEU A 179 -1.86 -8.85 8.41
C LEU A 179 -1.48 -7.54 9.12
N LEU A 180 -2.42 -6.62 9.31
CA LEU A 180 -2.19 -5.38 10.06
C LEU A 180 -1.79 -5.67 11.51
N MET A 181 -2.44 -6.62 12.17
CA MET A 181 -2.08 -7.04 13.52
C MET A 181 -0.66 -7.63 13.58
N SER A 182 -0.24 -8.37 12.56
CA SER A 182 1.14 -8.87 12.46
C SER A 182 2.18 -7.76 12.30
N PHE A 183 1.78 -6.59 11.81
CA PHE A 183 2.63 -5.38 11.75
C PHE A 183 2.73 -4.66 13.09
N GLY A 184 1.86 -4.99 14.05
CA GLY A 184 1.84 -4.41 15.39
C GLY A 184 0.63 -3.51 15.69
N TRP A 185 -0.35 -3.42 14.77
CA TRP A 185 -1.61 -2.72 15.05
C TRP A 185 -2.44 -3.53 16.05
N ALA A 186 -2.97 -2.89 17.09
CA ALA A 186 -3.93 -3.54 17.98
C ALA A 186 -5.31 -3.64 17.30
N ASP A 187 -6.06 -4.67 17.65
CA ASP A 187 -7.41 -4.90 17.11
C ASP A 187 -8.32 -3.66 17.25
N ALA A 188 -8.26 -3.02 18.41
CA ALA A 188 -9.06 -1.83 18.74
C ALA A 188 -8.65 -0.58 17.94
N ASP A 189 -7.46 -0.55 17.37
CA ASP A 189 -6.95 0.59 16.58
C ASP A 189 -7.30 0.48 15.10
N ILE A 190 -7.80 -0.69 14.66
CA ILE A 190 -8.21 -0.97 13.28
C ILE A 190 -9.71 -0.68 13.15
N ILE A 191 -10.04 0.41 12.48
CA ILE A 191 -11.43 0.85 12.29
C ILE A 191 -11.92 0.39 10.92
N ASP A 192 -12.88 -0.55 10.91
CA ASP A 192 -13.61 -0.95 9.69
C ASP A 192 -14.68 0.11 9.37
N LEU A 193 -14.50 0.80 8.25
CA LEU A 193 -15.42 1.84 7.78
C LEU A 193 -16.61 1.29 6.96
N GLY A 194 -16.58 0.01 6.60
CA GLY A 194 -17.62 -0.62 5.80
C GLY A 194 -17.15 -1.10 4.42
N ASP A 195 -17.96 -0.87 3.40
CA ASP A 195 -17.68 -1.32 2.03
C ASP A 195 -16.61 -0.47 1.34
N ILE A 196 -16.26 -0.84 0.09
CA ILE A 196 -15.19 -0.18 -0.65
C ILE A 196 -15.46 1.29 -0.96
N THR A 197 -16.72 1.74 -0.96
CA THR A 197 -17.07 3.14 -1.22
C THR A 197 -16.58 4.07 -0.11
N THR A 198 -16.38 3.56 1.10
CA THR A 198 -15.84 4.32 2.23
C THR A 198 -14.37 4.67 2.07
N ALA A 199 -13.64 4.03 1.13
CA ALA A 199 -12.29 4.40 0.74
C ALA A 199 -12.19 5.84 0.20
N ARG A 200 -13.28 6.41 -0.31
CA ARG A 200 -13.36 7.83 -0.69
C ARG A 200 -12.89 8.73 0.44
N GLY A 201 -13.34 8.46 1.67
CA GLY A 201 -12.96 9.25 2.84
C GLY A 201 -11.47 9.16 3.15
N THR A 202 -10.89 7.97 3.15
CA THR A 202 -9.47 7.77 3.49
C THR A 202 -8.53 8.28 2.39
N GLU A 203 -8.91 8.22 1.12
CA GLU A 203 -8.14 8.83 0.04
C GLU A 203 -8.19 10.37 0.10
N GLN A 204 -9.30 10.96 0.54
CA GLN A 204 -9.45 12.41 0.72
C GLN A 204 -8.74 12.97 1.96
N ILE A 205 -8.25 12.14 2.87
CA ILE A 205 -7.38 12.58 3.97
C ILE A 205 -6.01 13.06 3.44
N LEU A 206 -5.56 12.58 2.29
CA LEU A 206 -4.22 12.91 1.77
C LEU A 206 -3.95 14.41 1.59
N PRO A 207 -4.85 15.26 1.12
CA PRO A 207 -4.63 16.69 1.05
C PRO A 207 -4.28 17.32 2.41
N ILE A 208 -4.94 16.92 3.50
CA ILE A 208 -4.56 17.42 4.83
C ILE A 208 -3.27 16.79 5.33
N TRP A 209 -3.03 15.49 5.05
CA TRP A 209 -1.79 14.84 5.43
C TRP A 209 -0.56 15.54 4.82
N VAL A 210 -0.62 15.89 3.54
CA VAL A 210 0.47 16.61 2.85
C VAL A 210 0.69 18.03 3.45
N ARG A 211 -0.39 18.71 3.84
CA ARG A 211 -0.29 20.03 4.51
C ARG A 211 0.34 19.90 5.89
N LEU A 212 -0.06 18.90 6.67
CA LEU A 212 0.53 18.62 7.98
C LEU A 212 2.00 18.25 7.85
N TYR A 213 2.38 17.44 6.86
CA TYR A 213 3.78 17.13 6.57
C TYR A 213 4.61 18.41 6.34
N GLY A 214 4.08 19.35 5.55
CA GLY A 214 4.72 20.66 5.33
C GLY A 214 4.80 21.52 6.58
N ALA A 215 3.77 21.53 7.41
CA ALA A 215 3.72 22.34 8.64
C ALA A 215 4.61 21.77 9.75
N LEU A 216 4.59 20.45 9.94
CA LEU A 216 5.33 19.76 11.01
C LEU A 216 6.79 19.46 10.63
N GLN A 217 7.14 19.58 9.35
CA GLN A 217 8.46 19.20 8.79
C GLN A 217 8.88 17.77 9.16
N SER A 218 7.91 16.90 9.41
CA SER A 218 8.10 15.49 9.77
C SER A 218 6.95 14.65 9.24
N PRO A 219 7.21 13.46 8.66
CA PRO A 219 6.18 12.52 8.26
C PRO A 219 5.72 11.61 9.42
N MET A 220 6.32 11.75 10.61
CA MET A 220 6.12 10.86 11.76
C MET A 220 4.93 11.32 12.58
N PHE A 221 3.74 11.25 11.99
CA PHE A 221 2.45 11.51 12.63
C PHE A 221 1.36 10.63 12.01
N ASN A 222 0.28 10.42 12.75
CA ASN A 222 -0.90 9.71 12.27
C ASN A 222 -2.16 10.28 12.95
N PHE A 223 -3.33 9.84 12.52
CA PHE A 223 -4.62 10.28 13.03
C PHE A 223 -5.09 9.38 14.19
N ARG A 224 -5.76 9.99 15.17
CA ARG A 224 -6.44 9.31 16.27
C ARG A 224 -7.87 9.78 16.35
N ILE A 225 -8.80 8.83 16.47
CA ILE A 225 -10.21 9.11 16.73
C ILE A 225 -10.44 9.10 18.23
N VAL A 226 -10.96 10.20 18.74
CA VAL A 226 -11.36 10.33 20.15
C VAL A 226 -12.87 10.36 20.22
N GLN A 227 -13.45 9.40 20.95
CA GLN A 227 -14.89 9.30 21.15
C GLN A 227 -15.25 9.72 22.57
N ALA A 228 -16.42 10.38 22.72
CA ALA A 228 -17.00 10.59 24.05
C ALA A 228 -17.36 9.23 24.65
N LYS A 229 -17.15 9.10 25.95
CA LYS A 229 -17.71 7.95 26.67
C LYS A 229 -19.23 8.10 26.69
N GLY A 230 -19.95 7.12 26.14
CA GLY A 230 -21.41 7.03 26.24
C GLY A 230 -21.87 6.79 27.68
#